data_9c680d1275a8e0fc5f147522fe96f806
#
_entry.id   9c680d1275a8e0fc5f147522fe96f806
#
_cell.length_a   1.000
_cell.length_b   1.000
_cell.length_c   1.000
_cell.angle_alpha   90.00
_cell.angle_beta   90.00
_cell.angle_gamma   90.00
#
_symmetry.space_group_name_H-M   'P 1'
#
loop_
_entity.id
_entity.type
_entity.pdbx_description
1 polymer ?
#
loop_
_entity_poly.entity_id
_entity_poly.type
_entity_poly.pdbx_seq_one_letter_code
_entity_poly.pdbx_strand_id
1 'polypeptide(L)'
;MIYTCTTNPSLDYYITIPALVKGVNNRSDMEMFDAGGKGVNVSIVLNNFRIPSVALGFLGGFTKDYYLQFISRYPNIQPLFTSIADNTRINLKLMGPDAETGINAKGPHITDDEFERFRRRMNSIYTDDIFVLSGNIEEEIKDRMIDLIYELTADGVKVVLDTDRDILDRCVDAKPFAIKLNRSNIQDDDIAELAQKLLDRGVKNVLYSAPHERSYIFTEQESWLCDSLAGSLVNVTGTADSMVAGFLYGVIRGADTSESFRYANAASLATCMTNDLGSKEKIEALYDTIGIEAYEKV
;
A
#
# COMPACT_ATOMS: atom_id res chain seq x y z
N MET A 1 16.17 -3.20 -7.09
CA MET A 1 15.77 -2.95 -5.69
C MET A 1 14.30 -2.54 -5.64
N ILE A 2 13.60 -2.68 -4.48
CA ILE A 2 12.22 -2.18 -4.31
C ILE A 2 12.26 -0.99 -3.35
N TYR A 3 11.69 0.12 -3.77
CA TYR A 3 11.50 1.33 -2.99
C TYR A 3 10.02 1.52 -2.74
N THR A 4 9.60 1.62 -1.47
CA THR A 4 8.21 1.89 -1.12
C THR A 4 8.09 3.29 -0.54
N CYS A 5 7.17 4.08 -1.05
CA CYS A 5 6.96 5.46 -0.64
C CYS A 5 5.62 5.63 0.05
N THR A 6 5.66 6.15 1.27
CA THR A 6 4.49 6.64 2.03
C THR A 6 4.74 8.11 2.33
N THR A 7 4.05 9.02 1.65
CA THR A 7 4.28 10.46 1.85
C THR A 7 3.76 10.93 3.21
N ASN A 8 2.68 10.34 3.72
CA ASN A 8 2.03 10.69 4.98
C ASN A 8 1.92 9.49 5.95
N PRO A 9 3.05 8.97 6.46
CA PRO A 9 3.03 7.92 7.47
C PRO A 9 2.37 8.39 8.76
N SER A 10 1.97 7.46 9.61
CA SER A 10 1.34 7.76 10.90
C SER A 10 1.84 6.82 12.00
N LEU A 11 1.79 7.28 13.23
CA LEU A 11 1.67 6.38 14.37
C LEU A 11 0.18 6.12 14.61
N ASP A 12 -0.24 4.87 14.54
CA ASP A 12 -1.60 4.48 14.81
C ASP A 12 -1.69 4.06 16.28
N TYR A 13 -2.47 4.82 17.05
CA TYR A 13 -2.70 4.59 18.47
C TYR A 13 -4.03 3.87 18.67
N TYR A 14 -3.95 2.60 19.00
CA TYR A 14 -5.10 1.74 19.28
C TYR A 14 -5.43 1.81 20.76
N ILE A 15 -6.70 2.11 21.06
CA ILE A 15 -7.24 2.16 22.43
C ILE A 15 -8.47 1.27 22.47
N THR A 16 -8.44 0.23 23.28
CA THR A 16 -9.64 -0.58 23.56
C THR A 16 -10.37 -0.01 24.76
N ILE A 17 -11.68 0.22 24.62
CA ILE A 17 -12.55 0.74 25.65
C ILE A 17 -13.83 -0.11 25.76
N PRO A 18 -14.37 -0.32 26.98
CA PRO A 18 -15.62 -1.09 27.15
C PRO A 18 -16.84 -0.36 26.57
N ALA A 19 -16.83 0.99 26.62
CA ALA A 19 -17.84 1.84 25.99
C ALA A 19 -17.32 3.26 25.88
N LEU A 20 -17.67 3.99 24.80
CA LEU A 20 -17.40 5.42 24.66
C LEU A 20 -18.57 6.24 25.19
N VAL A 21 -18.36 6.88 26.33
CA VAL A 21 -19.37 7.77 26.94
C VAL A 21 -18.92 9.23 26.73
N LYS A 22 -19.75 9.99 26.01
CA LYS A 22 -19.46 11.42 25.74
C LYS A 22 -19.59 12.28 26.98
N GLY A 23 -18.70 13.25 27.14
CA GLY A 23 -18.75 14.25 28.23
C GLY A 23 -18.19 13.77 29.55
N VAL A 24 -17.60 12.58 29.62
CA VAL A 24 -16.93 12.06 30.84
C VAL A 24 -15.54 11.52 30.50
N ASN A 25 -14.72 11.29 31.53
CA ASN A 25 -13.44 10.60 31.34
C ASN A 25 -13.69 9.10 31.12
N ASN A 26 -13.32 8.59 29.94
CA ASN A 26 -13.27 7.17 29.68
C ASN A 26 -11.89 6.61 30.05
N ARG A 27 -11.81 5.34 30.39
CA ARG A 27 -10.56 4.63 30.65
C ARG A 27 -10.41 3.47 29.68
N SER A 28 -9.18 3.31 29.21
CA SER A 28 -8.80 2.20 28.32
C SER A 28 -8.61 0.90 29.10
N ASP A 29 -8.92 -0.21 28.44
CA ASP A 29 -8.57 -1.55 28.91
C ASP A 29 -7.20 -1.99 28.33
N MET A 30 -6.91 -1.56 27.11
CA MET A 30 -5.65 -1.88 26.41
C MET A 30 -5.24 -0.72 25.51
N GLU A 31 -3.94 -0.56 25.36
CA GLU A 31 -3.33 0.46 24.52
C GLU A 31 -2.18 -0.15 23.71
N MET A 32 -2.09 0.23 22.44
CA MET A 32 -1.02 -0.22 21.54
C MET A 32 -0.69 0.86 20.52
N PHE A 33 0.59 1.01 20.19
CA PHE A 33 1.04 1.82 19.06
C PHE A 33 1.55 0.94 17.93
N ASP A 34 1.26 1.35 16.71
CA ASP A 34 1.79 0.72 15.50
C ASP A 34 2.26 1.78 14.51
N ALA A 35 3.17 1.42 13.60
CA ALA A 35 3.60 2.30 12.53
C ALA A 35 2.70 2.09 11.31
N GLY A 36 1.86 3.08 11.03
CA GLY A 36 0.96 3.07 9.89
C GLY A 36 1.60 3.68 8.62
N GLY A 37 1.12 3.21 7.49
CA GLY A 37 1.51 3.71 6.17
C GLY A 37 1.47 2.62 5.12
N LYS A 38 0.71 2.84 4.05
CA LYS A 38 0.48 1.80 3.02
C LYS A 38 1.78 1.29 2.41
N GLY A 39 2.70 2.17 2.00
CA GLY A 39 3.99 1.75 1.44
C GLY A 39 4.86 1.00 2.45
N VAL A 40 4.79 1.37 3.74
CA VAL A 40 5.47 0.63 4.80
C VAL A 40 4.85 -0.74 5.00
N ASN A 41 3.54 -0.88 4.92
CA ASN A 41 2.87 -2.20 4.95
C ASN A 41 3.36 -3.09 3.79
N VAL A 42 3.51 -2.55 2.59
CA VAL A 42 4.13 -3.27 1.45
C VAL A 42 5.54 -3.75 1.82
N SER A 43 6.38 -2.87 2.41
CA SER A 43 7.73 -3.25 2.86
C SER A 43 7.72 -4.33 3.93
N ILE A 44 6.79 -4.29 4.89
CA ILE A 44 6.67 -5.30 5.94
C ILE A 44 6.33 -6.68 5.34
N VAL A 45 5.38 -6.75 4.41
CA VAL A 45 5.05 -8.02 3.75
C VAL A 45 6.21 -8.51 2.88
N LEU A 46 6.91 -7.63 2.16
CA LEU A 46 8.14 -7.99 1.45
C LEU A 46 9.22 -8.51 2.40
N ASN A 47 9.41 -7.87 3.58
CA ASN A 47 10.30 -8.37 4.61
C ASN A 47 9.90 -9.78 5.09
N ASN A 48 8.61 -10.05 5.25
CA ASN A 48 8.11 -11.38 5.61
C ASN A 48 8.49 -12.42 4.53
N PHE A 49 8.50 -12.06 3.26
CA PHE A 49 9.07 -12.86 2.17
C PHE A 49 10.61 -12.89 2.12
N ARG A 50 11.30 -12.17 3.02
CA ARG A 50 12.76 -11.96 3.03
C ARG A 50 13.28 -11.22 1.79
N ILE A 51 12.45 -10.36 1.22
CA ILE A 51 12.81 -9.47 0.12
C ILE A 51 13.23 -8.12 0.70
N PRO A 52 14.46 -7.65 0.38
CA PRO A 52 14.91 -6.34 0.83
C PRO A 52 14.15 -5.21 0.13
N SER A 53 13.82 -4.17 0.89
CA SER A 53 13.20 -2.94 0.40
C SER A 53 13.76 -1.71 1.09
N VAL A 54 13.58 -0.55 0.45
CA VAL A 54 13.92 0.77 1.00
C VAL A 54 12.61 1.52 1.25
N ALA A 55 12.34 1.87 2.51
CA ALA A 55 11.15 2.63 2.86
C ALA A 55 11.44 4.13 2.82
N LEU A 56 10.67 4.86 2.01
CA LEU A 56 10.77 6.28 1.72
C LEU A 56 9.54 7.04 2.23
N GLY A 57 9.69 8.34 2.42
CA GLY A 57 8.63 9.26 2.81
C GLY A 57 9.14 10.34 3.74
N PHE A 58 8.25 10.92 4.54
CA PHE A 58 8.56 12.04 5.44
C PHE A 58 8.27 11.67 6.88
N LEU A 59 9.24 11.87 7.77
CA LEU A 59 9.08 11.65 9.19
C LEU A 59 9.66 12.82 9.98
N GLY A 60 8.95 13.29 11.00
CA GLY A 60 9.43 14.39 11.84
C GLY A 60 8.93 14.34 13.27
N GLY A 61 9.51 15.23 14.08
CA GLY A 61 9.18 15.39 15.49
C GLY A 61 9.51 14.15 16.36
N PHE A 62 8.97 14.13 17.57
CA PHE A 62 9.19 13.01 18.52
C PHE A 62 8.59 11.68 18.03
N THR A 63 7.57 11.73 17.21
CA THR A 63 6.91 10.55 16.64
C THR A 63 7.81 9.80 15.64
N LYS A 64 8.74 10.50 14.99
CA LYS A 64 9.73 9.90 14.07
C LYS A 64 10.58 8.83 14.75
N ASP A 65 11.11 9.12 15.93
CA ASP A 65 12.05 8.21 16.61
C ASP A 65 11.35 6.89 16.98
N TYR A 66 10.12 6.99 17.47
CA TYR A 66 9.30 5.81 17.75
C TYR A 66 8.97 5.02 16.47
N TYR A 67 8.63 5.72 15.39
CA TYR A 67 8.37 5.11 14.09
C TYR A 67 9.58 4.32 13.56
N LEU A 68 10.77 4.92 13.63
CA LEU A 68 12.02 4.27 13.21
C LEU A 68 12.37 3.07 14.11
N GLN A 69 12.11 3.15 15.42
CA GLN A 69 12.27 2.03 16.33
C GLN A 69 11.33 0.86 15.96
N PHE A 70 10.10 1.17 15.52
CA PHE A 70 9.19 0.14 15.03
C PHE A 70 9.74 -0.52 13.76
N ILE A 71 10.14 0.25 12.76
CA ILE A 71 10.70 -0.28 11.51
C ILE A 71 11.97 -1.12 11.74
N SER A 72 12.78 -0.81 12.75
CA SER A 72 14.00 -1.57 13.06
C SER A 72 13.76 -3.04 13.41
N ARG A 73 12.53 -3.45 13.70
CA ARG A 73 12.14 -4.85 13.91
C ARG A 73 12.16 -5.68 12.62
N TYR A 74 12.20 -5.03 11.46
CA TYR A 74 12.14 -5.67 10.14
C TYR A 74 13.50 -5.58 9.42
N PRO A 75 14.36 -6.60 9.52
CA PRO A 75 15.77 -6.52 9.12
C PRO A 75 15.99 -6.32 7.62
N ASN A 76 14.99 -6.61 6.78
CA ASN A 76 15.07 -6.41 5.34
C ASN A 76 14.49 -5.06 4.88
N ILE A 77 14.10 -4.17 5.81
CA ILE A 77 13.64 -2.82 5.48
C ILE A 77 14.75 -1.82 5.82
N GLN A 78 15.26 -1.14 4.81
CA GLN A 78 16.15 0.00 4.99
C GLN A 78 15.31 1.28 5.09
N PRO A 79 15.22 1.93 6.26
CA PRO A 79 14.51 3.21 6.35
C PRO A 79 15.36 4.32 5.73
N LEU A 80 14.81 5.03 4.76
CA LEU A 80 15.43 6.17 4.08
C LEU A 80 14.47 7.38 4.06
N PHE A 81 13.76 7.61 5.16
CA PHE A 81 12.83 8.72 5.30
C PHE A 81 13.54 10.07 5.32
N THR A 82 12.89 11.07 4.72
CA THR A 82 13.32 12.45 4.81
C THR A 82 12.83 13.08 6.11
N SER A 83 13.77 13.64 6.88
CA SER A 83 13.41 14.34 8.11
C SER A 83 12.75 15.67 7.80
N ILE A 84 11.62 15.95 8.46
CA ILE A 84 10.85 17.19 8.37
C ILE A 84 10.72 17.85 9.75
N ALA A 85 10.36 19.14 9.75
CA ALA A 85 10.23 19.93 10.97
C ALA A 85 8.97 19.58 11.75
N ASP A 86 7.85 19.38 11.06
CA ASP A 86 6.57 19.03 11.66
C ASP A 86 6.57 17.59 12.20
N ASN A 87 5.65 17.31 13.14
CA ASN A 87 5.50 15.96 13.67
C ASN A 87 4.82 15.04 12.68
N THR A 88 5.31 13.81 12.55
CA THR A 88 4.53 12.72 11.95
C THR A 88 3.21 12.58 12.69
N ARG A 89 2.11 12.45 11.96
CA ARG A 89 0.76 12.39 12.54
C ARG A 89 0.55 11.17 13.43
N ILE A 90 -0.37 11.30 14.38
CA ILE A 90 -0.90 10.20 15.17
C ILE A 90 -2.37 10.02 14.79
N ASN A 91 -2.73 8.81 14.37
CA ASN A 91 -4.14 8.44 14.19
C ASN A 91 -4.62 7.75 15.48
N LEU A 92 -5.86 7.99 15.85
CA LEU A 92 -6.51 7.33 16.97
C LEU A 92 -7.46 6.25 16.44
N LYS A 93 -7.34 5.03 16.95
CA LYS A 93 -8.20 3.88 16.66
C LYS A 93 -8.90 3.45 17.96
N LEU A 94 -10.15 3.84 18.12
CA LEU A 94 -10.95 3.44 19.27
C LEU A 94 -11.65 2.12 18.97
N MET A 95 -11.27 1.08 19.72
CA MET A 95 -11.81 -0.28 19.62
C MET A 95 -12.89 -0.44 20.70
N GLY A 96 -14.15 -0.33 20.31
CA GLY A 96 -15.29 -0.62 21.17
C GLY A 96 -15.81 -2.05 20.98
N PRO A 97 -16.76 -2.51 21.80
CA PRO A 97 -17.32 -3.86 21.69
C PRO A 97 -18.08 -4.08 20.37
N ASP A 98 -18.67 -3.02 19.80
CA ASP A 98 -19.56 -3.12 18.64
C ASP A 98 -18.98 -2.50 17.37
N ALA A 99 -17.96 -1.62 17.49
CA ALA A 99 -17.40 -0.91 16.35
C ALA A 99 -16.00 -0.33 16.63
N GLU A 100 -15.23 -0.21 15.55
CA GLU A 100 -14.02 0.61 15.51
C GLU A 100 -14.36 2.03 15.05
N THR A 101 -13.78 3.03 15.73
CA THR A 101 -13.87 4.43 15.31
C THR A 101 -12.47 5.00 15.09
N GLY A 102 -12.17 5.34 13.85
CA GLY A 102 -10.90 5.97 13.48
C GLY A 102 -10.97 7.49 13.45
N ILE A 103 -9.97 8.16 14.03
CA ILE A 103 -9.73 9.59 13.88
C ILE A 103 -8.36 9.78 13.27
N ASN A 104 -8.32 10.11 11.98
CA ASN A 104 -7.07 10.29 11.25
C ASN A 104 -6.67 11.77 11.26
N ALA A 105 -5.47 12.08 11.76
CA ALA A 105 -4.91 13.42 11.69
C ALA A 105 -4.54 13.79 10.25
N LYS A 106 -4.56 15.10 9.96
CA LYS A 106 -4.27 15.63 8.62
C LYS A 106 -2.85 15.29 8.14
N GLY A 107 -1.88 15.29 9.03
CA GLY A 107 -0.48 15.10 8.67
C GLY A 107 0.32 16.41 8.70
N PRO A 108 1.65 16.30 8.55
CA PRO A 108 2.59 17.41 8.61
C PRO A 108 2.51 18.29 7.36
N HIS A 109 2.94 19.53 7.49
CA HIS A 109 3.29 20.39 6.36
C HIS A 109 4.67 20.02 5.83
N ILE A 110 4.82 19.89 4.51
CA ILE A 110 6.07 19.58 3.82
C ILE A 110 6.56 20.82 3.07
N THR A 111 7.64 21.40 3.52
CA THR A 111 8.25 22.57 2.87
C THR A 111 8.93 22.20 1.55
N ASP A 112 9.18 23.20 0.70
CA ASP A 112 9.90 23.01 -0.58
C ASP A 112 11.28 22.41 -0.36
N ASP A 113 12.04 22.89 0.64
CA ASP A 113 13.36 22.37 0.97
C ASP A 113 13.32 20.91 1.44
N GLU A 114 12.27 20.52 2.15
CA GLU A 114 12.07 19.14 2.61
C GLU A 114 11.75 18.22 1.44
N PHE A 115 10.90 18.67 0.54
CA PHE A 115 10.63 17.94 -0.68
C PHE A 115 11.87 17.82 -1.58
N GLU A 116 12.66 18.84 -1.74
CA GLU A 116 13.92 18.79 -2.51
C GLU A 116 14.94 17.84 -1.87
N ARG A 117 14.99 17.74 -0.54
CA ARG A 117 15.81 16.71 0.12
C ARG A 117 15.28 15.29 -0.15
N PHE A 118 13.97 15.12 -0.19
CA PHE A 118 13.34 13.85 -0.58
C PHE A 118 13.66 13.52 -2.04
N ARG A 119 13.48 14.47 -2.98
CA ARG A 119 13.74 14.29 -4.41
C ARG A 119 15.20 13.87 -4.67
N ARG A 120 16.16 14.45 -3.95
CA ARG A 120 17.58 14.03 -4.08
C ARG A 120 17.83 12.57 -3.70
N ARG A 121 16.99 11.95 -2.87
CA ARG A 121 17.12 10.52 -2.55
C ARG A 121 16.71 9.64 -3.73
N MET A 122 15.87 10.14 -4.63
CA MET A 122 15.46 9.41 -5.84
C MET A 122 16.61 9.18 -6.81
N ASN A 123 17.69 9.96 -6.71
CA ASN A 123 18.91 9.75 -7.52
C ASN A 123 19.60 8.39 -7.27
N SER A 124 19.18 7.65 -6.25
CA SER A 124 19.65 6.29 -5.97
C SER A 124 18.78 5.20 -6.58
N ILE A 125 17.72 5.56 -7.31
CA ILE A 125 16.81 4.66 -7.99
C ILE A 125 17.24 4.58 -9.46
N TYR A 126 17.42 3.38 -9.97
CA TYR A 126 17.94 3.14 -11.31
C TYR A 126 16.94 2.36 -12.17
N THR A 127 17.22 2.30 -13.47
CA THR A 127 16.48 1.46 -14.43
C THR A 127 16.28 0.03 -13.88
N ASP A 128 15.10 -0.52 -14.07
CA ASP A 128 14.64 -1.83 -13.57
C ASP A 128 14.40 -1.93 -12.05
N ASP A 129 14.71 -0.90 -11.26
CA ASP A 129 14.23 -0.83 -9.90
C ASP A 129 12.69 -0.68 -9.89
N ILE A 130 12.08 -1.02 -8.76
CA ILE A 130 10.64 -0.87 -8.56
C ILE A 130 10.39 0.26 -7.56
N PHE A 131 9.56 1.23 -7.93
CA PHE A 131 9.11 2.30 -7.03
C PHE A 131 7.61 2.16 -6.80
N VAL A 132 7.22 1.96 -5.54
CA VAL A 132 5.82 1.78 -5.12
C VAL A 132 5.38 3.03 -4.39
N LEU A 133 4.45 3.79 -4.96
CA LEU A 133 3.78 4.90 -4.28
C LEU A 133 2.44 4.42 -3.76
N SER A 134 2.28 4.39 -2.44
CA SER A 134 1.04 3.92 -1.81
C SER A 134 0.53 4.90 -0.76
N GLY A 135 -0.77 5.14 -0.80
CA GLY A 135 -1.49 6.03 0.12
C GLY A 135 -1.82 7.38 -0.48
N ASN A 136 -2.40 8.23 0.35
CA ASN A 136 -2.77 9.59 -0.04
C ASN A 136 -1.53 10.47 -0.04
N ILE A 137 -1.52 11.44 -0.96
CA ILE A 137 -0.48 12.45 -1.08
C ILE A 137 -1.04 13.78 -0.60
N GLU A 138 -0.25 14.51 0.20
CA GLU A 138 -0.61 15.85 0.66
C GLU A 138 -0.74 16.80 -0.53
N GLU A 139 -1.80 17.62 -0.53
CA GLU A 139 -2.13 18.53 -1.62
C GLU A 139 -0.95 19.42 -2.04
N GLU A 140 -0.18 19.88 -1.06
CA GLU A 140 0.95 20.80 -1.28
C GLU A 140 2.15 20.19 -2.03
N ILE A 141 2.29 18.85 -2.02
CA ILE A 141 3.37 18.15 -2.76
C ILE A 141 2.86 17.34 -3.94
N LYS A 142 1.55 17.34 -4.19
CA LYS A 142 0.89 16.49 -5.18
C LYS A 142 1.48 16.66 -6.58
N ASP A 143 1.56 17.90 -7.06
CA ASP A 143 2.09 18.19 -8.40
C ASP A 143 3.55 17.73 -8.56
N ARG A 144 4.37 17.99 -7.54
CA ARG A 144 5.77 17.59 -7.54
C ARG A 144 5.96 16.07 -7.48
N MET A 145 5.06 15.35 -6.79
CA MET A 145 5.07 13.88 -6.80
C MET A 145 4.66 13.32 -8.16
N ILE A 146 3.73 13.96 -8.86
CA ILE A 146 3.36 13.59 -10.22
C ILE A 146 4.54 13.79 -11.17
N ASP A 147 5.22 14.95 -11.12
CA ASP A 147 6.42 15.20 -11.92
C ASP A 147 7.49 14.13 -11.67
N LEU A 148 7.71 13.77 -10.40
CA LEU A 148 8.66 12.72 -10.02
C LEU A 148 8.28 11.34 -10.60
N ILE A 149 6.99 11.00 -10.66
CA ILE A 149 6.52 9.74 -11.28
C ILE A 149 6.86 9.73 -12.77
N TYR A 150 6.66 10.85 -13.48
CA TYR A 150 7.03 10.96 -14.89
C TYR A 150 8.55 10.82 -15.10
N GLU A 151 9.35 11.46 -14.26
CA GLU A 151 10.82 11.34 -14.30
C GLU A 151 11.25 9.87 -14.09
N LEU A 152 10.78 9.23 -13.01
CA LEU A 152 11.14 7.85 -12.71
C LEU A 152 10.75 6.86 -13.83
N THR A 153 9.55 7.01 -14.39
CA THR A 153 9.14 6.14 -15.50
C THR A 153 9.95 6.40 -16.76
N ALA A 154 10.31 7.65 -17.06
CA ALA A 154 11.18 8.00 -18.19
C ALA A 154 12.59 7.40 -18.04
N ASP A 155 13.08 7.27 -16.80
CA ASP A 155 14.37 6.65 -16.47
C ASP A 155 14.31 5.11 -16.44
N GLY A 156 13.15 4.51 -16.78
CA GLY A 156 12.97 3.05 -16.88
C GLY A 156 12.72 2.36 -15.55
N VAL A 157 12.34 3.13 -14.50
CA VAL A 157 11.90 2.57 -13.22
C VAL A 157 10.50 1.99 -13.36
N LYS A 158 10.27 0.82 -12.77
CA LYS A 158 8.94 0.19 -12.72
C LYS A 158 8.09 0.83 -11.62
N VAL A 159 7.29 1.82 -11.99
CA VAL A 159 6.43 2.52 -11.03
C VAL A 159 5.12 1.76 -10.80
N VAL A 160 4.79 1.55 -9.51
CA VAL A 160 3.53 0.94 -9.04
C VAL A 160 2.76 1.98 -8.23
N LEU A 161 1.49 2.18 -8.57
CA LEU A 161 0.63 3.19 -7.93
C LEU A 161 -0.55 2.52 -7.22
N ASP A 162 -0.68 2.78 -5.90
CA ASP A 162 -1.86 2.45 -5.08
C ASP A 162 -2.29 3.71 -4.31
N THR A 163 -2.97 4.62 -4.98
CA THR A 163 -3.31 5.95 -4.48
C THR A 163 -4.69 6.40 -4.95
N ASP A 164 -5.05 7.65 -4.68
CA ASP A 164 -6.34 8.21 -5.04
C ASP A 164 -6.52 8.34 -6.55
N ARG A 165 -7.79 8.30 -7.01
CA ARG A 165 -8.18 8.36 -8.41
C ARG A 165 -7.59 9.58 -9.14
N ASP A 166 -7.59 10.75 -8.51
CA ASP A 166 -7.02 11.99 -9.10
C ASP A 166 -5.54 11.81 -9.50
N ILE A 167 -4.74 11.21 -8.63
CA ILE A 167 -3.32 10.93 -8.93
C ILE A 167 -3.19 9.89 -10.04
N LEU A 168 -4.00 8.83 -10.00
CA LEU A 168 -3.96 7.78 -11.03
C LEU A 168 -4.28 8.36 -12.40
N ASP A 169 -5.33 9.17 -12.53
CA ASP A 169 -5.75 9.79 -13.79
C ASP A 169 -4.70 10.76 -14.35
N ARG A 170 -3.96 11.45 -13.46
CA ARG A 170 -2.88 12.38 -13.84
C ARG A 170 -1.56 11.68 -14.16
N CYS A 171 -1.32 10.48 -13.61
CA CYS A 171 -0.08 9.73 -13.81
C CYS A 171 -0.17 8.63 -14.87
N VAL A 172 -1.36 8.32 -15.41
CA VAL A 172 -1.52 7.19 -16.32
C VAL A 172 -0.69 7.34 -17.60
N ASP A 173 -0.51 8.56 -18.13
CA ASP A 173 0.29 8.81 -19.34
C ASP A 173 1.81 8.67 -19.10
N ALA A 174 2.25 8.61 -17.85
CA ALA A 174 3.59 8.16 -17.51
C ALA A 174 3.77 6.65 -17.76
N LYS A 175 2.70 5.91 -18.04
CA LYS A 175 2.70 4.46 -18.32
C LYS A 175 3.29 3.63 -17.17
N PRO A 176 2.74 3.74 -15.97
CA PRO A 176 3.24 3.00 -14.82
C PRO A 176 3.23 1.48 -15.09
N PHE A 177 4.16 0.78 -14.43
CA PHE A 177 4.24 -0.68 -14.51
C PHE A 177 2.99 -1.36 -13.95
N ALA A 178 2.43 -0.82 -12.85
CA ALA A 178 1.18 -1.34 -12.31
C ALA A 178 0.36 -0.23 -11.64
N ILE A 179 -0.96 -0.36 -11.72
CA ILE A 179 -1.94 0.41 -10.96
C ILE A 179 -2.78 -0.56 -10.14
N LYS A 180 -2.87 -0.30 -8.82
CA LYS A 180 -3.78 -1.01 -7.93
C LYS A 180 -5.02 -0.16 -7.68
N LEU A 181 -6.17 -0.65 -8.10
CA LEU A 181 -7.47 -0.04 -7.90
C LEU A 181 -8.20 -0.66 -6.70
N ASN A 182 -8.93 0.16 -5.99
CA ASN A 182 -9.86 -0.25 -4.94
C ASN A 182 -11.28 0.27 -5.26
N ARG A 183 -12.26 -0.01 -4.40
CA ARG A 183 -13.66 0.40 -4.64
C ARG A 183 -13.82 1.91 -4.81
N SER A 184 -13.08 2.71 -4.05
CA SER A 184 -13.16 4.18 -4.16
C SER A 184 -12.60 4.75 -5.47
N ASN A 185 -11.72 4.02 -6.15
CA ASN A 185 -11.18 4.44 -7.44
C ASN A 185 -12.15 4.19 -8.60
N ILE A 186 -13.05 3.21 -8.48
CA ILE A 186 -13.95 2.80 -9.58
C ILE A 186 -15.13 3.76 -9.71
N GLN A 187 -15.65 4.26 -8.58
CA GLN A 187 -16.88 5.07 -8.55
C GLN A 187 -18.05 4.31 -9.23
N ASP A 188 -18.55 4.85 -10.36
CA ASP A 188 -19.64 4.26 -11.16
C ASP A 188 -19.11 3.51 -12.41
N ASP A 189 -17.78 3.45 -12.62
CA ASP A 189 -17.17 2.76 -13.76
C ASP A 189 -17.30 1.23 -13.64
N ASP A 190 -17.44 0.54 -14.77
CA ASP A 190 -17.19 -0.89 -14.83
C ASP A 190 -15.69 -1.16 -14.73
N ILE A 191 -15.31 -2.15 -13.89
CA ILE A 191 -13.89 -2.42 -13.65
C ILE A 191 -13.13 -2.87 -14.90
N ALA A 192 -13.77 -3.65 -15.77
CA ALA A 192 -13.12 -4.14 -16.99
C ALA A 192 -12.95 -3.01 -18.02
N GLU A 193 -13.96 -2.12 -18.14
CA GLU A 193 -13.85 -0.94 -18.99
C GLU A 193 -12.76 0.03 -18.48
N LEU A 194 -12.72 0.29 -17.19
CA LEU A 194 -11.70 1.14 -16.59
C LEU A 194 -10.30 0.56 -16.80
N ALA A 195 -10.13 -0.74 -16.52
CA ALA A 195 -8.86 -1.42 -16.73
C ALA A 195 -8.43 -1.35 -18.20
N GLN A 196 -9.35 -1.54 -19.15
CA GLN A 196 -9.03 -1.41 -20.58
C GLN A 196 -8.56 0.01 -20.93
N LYS A 197 -9.25 1.04 -20.47
CA LYS A 197 -8.84 2.44 -20.68
C LYS A 197 -7.43 2.72 -20.15
N LEU A 198 -7.06 2.13 -19.01
CA LEU A 198 -5.72 2.27 -18.43
C LEU A 198 -4.66 1.52 -19.25
N LEU A 199 -4.96 0.30 -19.70
CA LEU A 199 -4.08 -0.50 -20.56
C LEU A 199 -3.85 0.19 -21.91
N ASP A 200 -4.89 0.74 -22.55
CA ASP A 200 -4.80 1.47 -23.81
C ASP A 200 -3.89 2.70 -23.71
N ARG A 201 -3.77 3.29 -22.50
CA ARG A 201 -2.84 4.39 -22.21
C ARG A 201 -1.43 3.92 -21.83
N GLY A 202 -1.19 2.60 -21.82
CA GLY A 202 0.14 2.01 -21.69
C GLY A 202 0.50 1.49 -20.30
N VAL A 203 -0.42 1.47 -19.34
CA VAL A 203 -0.25 0.73 -18.07
C VAL A 203 -0.05 -0.74 -18.39
N LYS A 204 0.86 -1.42 -17.68
CA LYS A 204 1.18 -2.82 -17.99
C LYS A 204 0.34 -3.81 -17.19
N ASN A 205 0.00 -3.46 -15.95
CA ASN A 205 -0.77 -4.32 -15.05
C ASN A 205 -1.81 -3.47 -14.31
N VAL A 206 -3.06 -3.88 -14.32
CA VAL A 206 -4.12 -3.25 -13.52
C VAL A 206 -4.66 -4.28 -12.55
N LEU A 207 -4.42 -4.08 -11.26
CA LEU A 207 -4.95 -4.92 -10.19
C LEU A 207 -6.17 -4.25 -9.58
N TYR A 208 -7.16 -5.06 -9.23
CA TYR A 208 -8.31 -4.61 -8.45
C TYR A 208 -8.58 -5.54 -7.28
N SER A 209 -8.90 -4.95 -6.13
CA SER A 209 -9.53 -5.69 -5.03
C SER A 209 -10.37 -4.76 -4.17
N ALA A 210 -11.44 -5.33 -3.62
CA ALA A 210 -12.24 -4.71 -2.57
C ALA A 210 -12.71 -5.80 -1.57
N PRO A 211 -13.02 -5.42 -0.32
CA PRO A 211 -13.54 -6.37 0.66
C PRO A 211 -14.82 -7.06 0.16
N HIS A 212 -14.90 -8.38 0.34
CA HIS A 212 -16.05 -9.20 -0.05
C HIS A 212 -16.38 -9.21 -1.55
N GLU A 213 -15.49 -8.70 -2.40
CA GLU A 213 -15.66 -8.70 -3.85
C GLU A 213 -14.63 -9.63 -4.51
N ARG A 214 -14.84 -9.91 -5.80
CA ARG A 214 -13.83 -10.54 -6.64
C ARG A 214 -12.63 -9.61 -6.80
N SER A 215 -11.46 -10.20 -6.90
CA SER A 215 -10.26 -9.47 -7.32
C SER A 215 -9.91 -9.80 -8.76
N TYR A 216 -9.24 -8.89 -9.42
CA TYR A 216 -8.88 -9.01 -10.83
C TYR A 216 -7.45 -8.55 -11.08
N ILE A 217 -6.82 -9.12 -12.08
CA ILE A 217 -5.66 -8.55 -12.76
C ILE A 217 -5.93 -8.50 -14.26
N PHE A 218 -5.61 -7.37 -14.87
CA PHE A 218 -5.71 -7.15 -16.31
C PHE A 218 -4.35 -6.76 -16.84
N THR A 219 -3.96 -7.38 -17.96
CA THR A 219 -2.78 -7.03 -18.75
C THR A 219 -3.20 -6.89 -20.21
N GLU A 220 -2.28 -6.50 -21.07
CA GLU A 220 -2.51 -6.46 -22.52
C GLU A 220 -2.79 -7.84 -23.10
N GLN A 221 -2.15 -8.90 -22.56
CA GLN A 221 -2.20 -10.26 -23.07
C GLN A 221 -3.31 -11.10 -22.45
N GLU A 222 -3.52 -10.97 -21.16
CA GLU A 222 -4.40 -11.86 -20.40
C GLU A 222 -5.03 -11.15 -19.21
N SER A 223 -6.14 -11.70 -18.73
CA SER A 223 -6.82 -11.22 -17.55
C SER A 223 -7.24 -12.39 -16.68
N TRP A 224 -7.16 -12.22 -15.38
CA TRP A 224 -7.50 -13.25 -14.40
C TRP A 224 -8.42 -12.70 -13.32
N LEU A 225 -9.28 -13.55 -12.82
CA LEU A 225 -10.10 -13.25 -11.66
C LEU A 225 -9.82 -14.25 -10.51
N CYS A 226 -10.05 -13.80 -9.30
CA CYS A 226 -10.15 -14.62 -8.12
C CYS A 226 -11.47 -14.31 -7.45
N ASP A 227 -12.25 -15.35 -7.11
CA ASP A 227 -13.49 -15.16 -6.38
C ASP A 227 -13.27 -14.53 -5.01
N SER A 228 -14.32 -13.93 -4.46
CA SER A 228 -14.26 -13.37 -3.12
C SER A 228 -13.73 -14.40 -2.14
N LEU A 229 -12.62 -14.06 -1.49
CA LEU A 229 -11.96 -14.97 -0.56
C LEU A 229 -12.85 -15.17 0.66
N ALA A 230 -13.42 -16.37 0.78
CA ALA A 230 -14.30 -16.75 1.88
C ALA A 230 -13.47 -16.99 3.14
N GLY A 231 -13.83 -16.34 4.24
CA GLY A 231 -13.18 -16.53 5.54
C GLY A 231 -13.73 -15.54 6.56
N SER A 232 -13.49 -15.81 7.84
CA SER A 232 -13.73 -14.81 8.88
C SER A 232 -12.69 -13.70 8.71
N LEU A 233 -13.12 -12.51 8.28
CA LEU A 233 -12.27 -11.33 8.24
C LEU A 233 -11.95 -10.92 9.67
N VAL A 234 -10.70 -11.11 10.07
CA VAL A 234 -10.17 -10.66 11.38
C VAL A 234 -9.69 -9.22 11.25
N ASN A 235 -9.08 -8.89 10.11
CA ASN A 235 -8.49 -7.58 9.85
C ASN A 235 -8.60 -7.23 8.36
N VAL A 236 -9.04 -6.02 8.05
CA VAL A 236 -9.07 -5.50 6.67
C VAL A 236 -7.93 -4.52 6.39
N THR A 237 -7.25 -4.05 7.45
CA THR A 237 -6.14 -3.09 7.32
C THR A 237 -4.92 -3.77 6.68
N GLY A 238 -4.35 -3.15 5.68
CA GLY A 238 -3.15 -3.65 5.01
C GLY A 238 -3.38 -4.78 3.99
N THR A 239 -4.63 -5.22 3.76
CA THR A 239 -4.94 -6.29 2.78
C THR A 239 -4.59 -5.88 1.35
N ALA A 240 -4.92 -4.65 0.96
CA ALA A 240 -4.57 -4.09 -0.34
C ALA A 240 -3.05 -3.95 -0.51
N ASP A 241 -2.36 -3.49 0.54
CA ASP A 241 -0.91 -3.35 0.57
C ASP A 241 -0.23 -4.72 0.45
N SER A 242 -0.78 -5.73 1.14
CA SER A 242 -0.32 -7.13 1.05
C SER A 242 -0.52 -7.71 -0.35
N MET A 243 -1.61 -7.35 -1.04
CA MET A 243 -1.81 -7.73 -2.45
C MET A 243 -0.72 -7.17 -3.34
N VAL A 244 -0.37 -5.89 -3.19
CA VAL A 244 0.74 -5.28 -3.95
C VAL A 244 2.05 -6.00 -3.66
N ALA A 245 2.36 -6.27 -2.40
CA ALA A 245 3.59 -6.97 -2.00
C ALA A 245 3.66 -8.40 -2.56
N GLY A 246 2.55 -9.15 -2.50
CA GLY A 246 2.45 -10.51 -3.06
C GLY A 246 2.61 -10.52 -4.59
N PHE A 247 1.98 -9.58 -5.30
CA PHE A 247 2.17 -9.39 -6.73
C PHE A 247 3.65 -9.14 -7.06
N LEU A 248 4.28 -8.20 -6.37
CA LEU A 248 5.70 -7.88 -6.58
C LEU A 248 6.62 -9.05 -6.24
N TYR A 249 6.28 -9.85 -5.23
CA TYR A 249 7.01 -11.08 -4.93
C TYR A 249 7.02 -12.05 -6.12
N GLY A 250 5.87 -12.27 -6.76
CA GLY A 250 5.79 -13.06 -7.99
C GLY A 250 6.63 -12.47 -9.13
N VAL A 251 6.45 -11.17 -9.41
CA VAL A 251 7.17 -10.45 -10.48
C VAL A 251 8.69 -10.56 -10.36
N ILE A 252 9.26 -10.32 -9.16
CA ILE A 252 10.73 -10.39 -8.97
C ILE A 252 11.30 -11.80 -9.06
N ARG A 253 10.46 -12.82 -8.89
CA ARG A 253 10.84 -14.22 -9.07
C ARG A 253 10.74 -14.68 -10.53
N GLY A 254 10.24 -13.83 -11.41
CA GLY A 254 9.99 -14.17 -12.82
C GLY A 254 8.78 -15.10 -13.01
N ALA A 255 7.85 -15.10 -12.05
CA ALA A 255 6.57 -15.79 -12.18
C ALA A 255 5.71 -15.15 -13.29
N ASP A 256 4.84 -15.93 -13.93
CA ASP A 256 3.88 -15.38 -14.87
C ASP A 256 2.79 -14.53 -14.18
N THR A 257 1.90 -13.94 -14.98
CA THR A 257 0.82 -13.07 -14.45
C THR A 257 -0.08 -13.84 -13.50
N SER A 258 -0.44 -15.07 -13.85
CA SER A 258 -1.36 -15.90 -13.08
C SER A 258 -0.77 -16.26 -11.71
N GLU A 259 0.49 -16.70 -11.68
CA GLU A 259 1.20 -17.02 -10.46
C GLU A 259 1.43 -15.77 -9.58
N SER A 260 1.81 -14.64 -10.18
CA SER A 260 1.98 -13.35 -9.49
C SER A 260 0.66 -12.88 -8.87
N PHE A 261 -0.46 -13.07 -9.58
CA PHE A 261 -1.79 -12.75 -9.07
C PHE A 261 -2.24 -13.70 -7.95
N ARG A 262 -1.86 -14.98 -8.02
CA ARG A 262 -2.10 -15.95 -6.95
C ARG A 262 -1.36 -15.56 -5.67
N TYR A 263 -0.08 -15.17 -5.75
CA TYR A 263 0.66 -14.62 -4.60
C TYR A 263 0.02 -13.35 -4.04
N ALA A 264 -0.46 -12.46 -4.90
CA ALA A 264 -1.17 -11.25 -4.50
C ALA A 264 -2.40 -11.56 -3.64
N ASN A 265 -3.24 -12.51 -4.08
CA ASN A 265 -4.43 -12.92 -3.34
C ASN A 265 -4.09 -13.71 -2.06
N ALA A 266 -3.11 -14.60 -2.10
CA ALA A 266 -2.66 -15.34 -0.93
C ALA A 266 -2.14 -14.41 0.17
N ALA A 267 -1.36 -13.37 -0.19
CA ALA A 267 -0.86 -12.38 0.75
C ALA A 267 -2.00 -11.52 1.35
N SER A 268 -2.94 -11.10 0.51
CA SER A 268 -4.14 -10.38 0.95
C SER A 268 -4.96 -11.22 1.94
N LEU A 269 -5.25 -12.50 1.60
CA LEU A 269 -6.01 -13.41 2.45
C LEU A 269 -5.29 -13.71 3.78
N ALA A 270 -3.96 -13.94 3.74
CA ALA A 270 -3.17 -14.17 4.95
C ALA A 270 -3.30 -13.00 5.94
N THR A 271 -3.29 -11.76 5.43
CA THR A 271 -3.50 -10.55 6.23
C THR A 271 -4.93 -10.46 6.75
N CYS A 272 -5.94 -10.76 5.92
CA CYS A 272 -7.34 -10.79 6.36
C CYS A 272 -7.60 -11.75 7.54
N MET A 273 -6.87 -12.85 7.60
CA MET A 273 -7.06 -13.93 8.59
C MET A 273 -6.22 -13.76 9.86
N THR A 274 -5.46 -12.68 9.99
CA THR A 274 -4.56 -12.43 11.13
C THR A 274 -4.74 -11.01 11.66
N ASN A 275 -4.29 -10.74 12.88
CA ASN A 275 -4.27 -9.38 13.42
C ASN A 275 -3.14 -8.53 12.81
N ASP A 276 -2.09 -9.21 12.31
CA ASP A 276 -0.90 -8.59 11.71
C ASP A 276 -0.91 -8.81 10.18
N LEU A 277 0.04 -8.17 9.49
CA LEU A 277 0.29 -8.44 8.07
C LEU A 277 0.78 -9.87 7.86
N GLY A 278 0.32 -10.51 6.79
CA GLY A 278 0.54 -11.92 6.50
C GLY A 278 1.99 -12.36 6.58
N SER A 279 2.28 -13.42 7.37
CA SER A 279 3.60 -14.04 7.39
C SER A 279 3.83 -14.89 6.14
N LYS A 280 5.12 -15.13 5.81
CA LYS A 280 5.49 -15.97 4.66
C LYS A 280 4.86 -17.37 4.75
N GLU A 281 4.97 -18.00 5.92
CA GLU A 281 4.46 -19.36 6.16
C GLU A 281 2.93 -19.42 5.93
N LYS A 282 2.19 -18.38 6.37
CA LYS A 282 0.75 -18.31 6.17
C LYS A 282 0.40 -18.09 4.70
N ILE A 283 1.14 -17.22 4.01
CA ILE A 283 0.94 -16.93 2.59
C ILE A 283 1.20 -18.19 1.75
N GLU A 284 2.32 -18.90 1.99
CA GLU A 284 2.67 -20.12 1.27
C GLU A 284 1.66 -21.24 1.54
N ALA A 285 1.15 -21.37 2.77
CA ALA A 285 0.12 -22.35 3.10
C ALA A 285 -1.23 -22.06 2.39
N LEU A 286 -1.52 -20.80 2.07
CA LEU A 286 -2.73 -20.40 1.39
C LEU A 286 -2.59 -20.41 -0.15
N TYR A 287 -1.37 -20.33 -0.68
CA TYR A 287 -1.10 -20.18 -2.12
C TYR A 287 -1.84 -21.21 -2.98
N ASP A 288 -1.78 -22.48 -2.64
CA ASP A 288 -2.42 -23.57 -3.39
C ASP A 288 -3.96 -23.59 -3.22
N THR A 289 -4.48 -22.89 -2.22
CA THR A 289 -5.92 -22.76 -1.98
C THR A 289 -6.56 -21.63 -2.78
N ILE A 290 -5.76 -20.72 -3.34
CA ILE A 290 -6.25 -19.60 -4.14
C ILE A 290 -6.66 -20.09 -5.52
N GLY A 291 -7.94 -20.17 -5.78
CA GLY A 291 -8.51 -20.41 -7.12
C GLY A 291 -8.45 -19.13 -7.95
N ILE A 292 -7.81 -19.23 -9.12
CA ILE A 292 -7.84 -18.15 -10.11
C ILE A 292 -8.36 -18.71 -11.43
N GLU A 293 -9.13 -17.92 -12.15
CA GLU A 293 -9.75 -18.29 -13.42
C GLU A 293 -9.40 -17.24 -14.48
N ALA A 294 -9.25 -17.69 -15.73
CA ALA A 294 -9.09 -16.75 -16.83
C ALA A 294 -10.36 -15.89 -16.96
N TYR A 295 -10.17 -14.57 -17.04
CA TYR A 295 -11.27 -13.64 -17.25
C TYR A 295 -11.35 -13.29 -18.73
N GLU A 296 -12.36 -13.82 -19.41
CA GLU A 296 -12.67 -13.46 -20.80
C GLU A 296 -13.51 -12.17 -20.81
N LYS A 297 -12.99 -11.15 -21.50
CA LYS A 297 -13.77 -9.93 -21.74
C LYS A 297 -14.94 -10.29 -22.67
N VAL A 298 -16.16 -10.09 -22.19
CA VAL A 298 -17.38 -10.20 -23.00
C VAL A 298 -17.51 -8.98 -23.90
#